data_8c8d26a5be69cbbc1a2f096eda8ae16b
#
_entry.id   8c8d26a5be69cbbc1a2f096eda8ae16b
#
_cell.length_a   1.000
_cell.length_b   1.000
_cell.length_c   1.000
_cell.angle_alpha   90.00
_cell.angle_beta   90.00
_cell.angle_gamma   90.00
#
_symmetry.space_group_name_H-M   'P 1'
#
loop_
_entity.id
_entity.type
_entity.pdbx_description
1 polymer ?
#
loop_
_entity_poly.entity_id
_entity_poly.type
_entity_poly.pdbx_seq_one_letter_code
_entity_poly.pdbx_strand_id
1 'polypeptide(L)'
;MTKIIIRFTLISVGIALFSMCVPPSDDIDAAALAEEGRLDSLRQIRCPRLLSSAAEYYKNRDWASTTRIYNEIVELGCDRGEEGEVYLYYAIAYEALGKYDSSEYVLLKGLQKLPDNLALRKRLAYAYKKQGKVEYEMIEYEKIIDLDSTDTVTMSELAGLYEKQGDFKGQISVLRKLLVIDPGNENAQSEIALAMENAGEDPLDFKIQRVKDYPDNISYKINLARLLLDNGRADEAIDNINDGIRLESDSKPLYRLLGEAYFDANDLPKSSDAYEKLFKLDPRDAQLSIKISEVNVLEMDYVKAIRWANQAISIDQNNGDAHGQKGNVYYKAFSNCRTSSITNDDRIVASLALQHFGKADELGSRKFNGNKRWLEENDKDVLFRRQEWFMLTPEQQNKGFVTPGSECYNWIEEKLMKDRSW
;
A
#
# COMPACT_ATOMS: atom_id res chain seq x y z
N MET A 1 32.73 2.80 62.22
CA MET A 1 33.48 2.13 63.33
C MET A 1 33.22 0.65 63.21
N THR A 2 34.18 -0.14 62.85
CA THR A 2 34.79 -1.26 63.56
C THR A 2 35.72 -1.97 62.56
N LYS A 3 37.03 -1.79 62.82
CA LYS A 3 38.14 -2.47 62.12
C LYS A 3 38.19 -3.91 62.60
N ILE A 4 38.26 -4.87 61.68
CA ILE A 4 38.68 -6.23 62.00
C ILE A 4 40.03 -6.45 61.32
N ILE A 5 41.03 -6.63 62.18
CA ILE A 5 42.38 -6.99 61.85
C ILE A 5 42.41 -8.53 61.77
N ILE A 6 42.84 -9.11 60.66
CA ILE A 6 43.13 -10.54 60.54
C ILE A 6 44.63 -10.68 60.38
N ARG A 7 45.19 -11.41 61.34
CA ARG A 7 46.61 -11.76 61.49
C ARG A 7 47.06 -12.75 60.40
N PHE A 8 48.20 -12.42 59.78
CA PHE A 8 48.96 -13.36 58.97
C PHE A 8 49.66 -14.34 59.88
N THR A 9 49.41 -15.63 59.67
CA THR A 9 50.25 -16.72 60.15
C THR A 9 51.02 -17.29 58.95
N LEU A 10 52.36 -17.12 59.02
CA LEU A 10 53.32 -17.75 58.12
C LEU A 10 53.34 -19.24 58.37
N ILE A 11 52.99 -20.05 57.37
CA ILE A 11 53.34 -21.50 57.37
C ILE A 11 54.34 -21.66 56.24
N SER A 12 55.57 -21.91 56.64
CA SER A 12 56.69 -22.37 55.82
C SER A 12 56.46 -23.83 55.43
N VAL A 13 56.10 -24.12 54.19
CA VAL A 13 56.07 -25.46 53.62
C VAL A 13 57.25 -25.59 52.66
N GLY A 14 58.09 -26.57 52.94
CA GLY A 14 59.28 -26.84 52.15
C GLY A 14 59.00 -27.24 50.73
N ILE A 15 59.73 -26.64 49.81
CA ILE A 15 59.71 -26.93 48.38
C ILE A 15 60.58 -28.19 48.18
N ALA A 16 59.92 -29.32 47.96
CA ALA A 16 60.58 -30.52 47.41
C ALA A 16 60.72 -30.28 45.89
N LEU A 17 61.91 -30.07 45.41
CA LEU A 17 62.27 -30.05 44.01
C LEU A 17 62.12 -31.45 43.40
N PHE A 18 60.94 -31.70 42.82
CA PHE A 18 60.80 -32.75 41.80
C PHE A 18 61.31 -32.19 40.45
N SER A 19 62.53 -32.61 40.10
CA SER A 19 63.02 -32.51 38.74
C SER A 19 62.21 -33.42 37.85
N MET A 20 61.04 -32.91 37.33
CA MET A 20 60.42 -33.56 36.21
C MET A 20 61.28 -33.20 34.96
N CYS A 21 61.86 -34.21 34.34
CA CYS A 21 62.38 -34.09 32.97
C CYS A 21 61.24 -33.77 32.08
N VAL A 22 61.06 -32.48 31.77
CA VAL A 22 60.29 -32.04 30.64
C VAL A 22 61.12 -32.37 29.41
N PRO A 23 60.66 -33.20 28.46
CA PRO A 23 61.41 -33.40 27.22
C PRO A 23 61.55 -31.99 26.53
N PRO A 24 62.66 -31.74 25.88
CA PRO A 24 62.93 -30.45 25.28
C PRO A 24 61.80 -30.12 24.27
N SER A 25 61.30 -28.93 24.37
CA SER A 25 60.25 -28.39 23.47
C SER A 25 60.61 -28.47 21.98
N ASP A 26 61.88 -28.54 21.69
CA ASP A 26 62.45 -28.53 20.33
C ASP A 26 62.07 -29.79 19.50
N ASP A 27 61.87 -30.97 20.13
CA ASP A 27 61.49 -32.18 19.40
C ASP A 27 60.03 -32.22 19.00
N ILE A 28 59.16 -31.59 19.79
CA ILE A 28 57.73 -31.46 19.45
C ILE A 28 57.54 -30.47 18.31
N ASP A 29 58.26 -29.34 18.32
CA ASP A 29 58.25 -28.32 17.27
C ASP A 29 58.83 -28.86 15.97
N ALA A 30 59.92 -29.65 16.02
CA ALA A 30 60.54 -30.26 14.86
C ALA A 30 59.64 -31.31 14.17
N ALA A 31 58.94 -32.12 14.98
CA ALA A 31 57.98 -33.10 14.46
C ALA A 31 56.75 -32.41 13.80
N ALA A 32 56.25 -31.34 14.40
CA ALA A 32 55.14 -30.53 13.86
C ALA A 32 55.53 -29.86 12.54
N LEU A 33 56.73 -29.27 12.45
CA LEU A 33 57.29 -28.68 11.23
C LEU A 33 57.51 -29.72 10.10
N ALA A 34 57.99 -30.92 10.42
CA ALA A 34 58.15 -32.00 9.46
C ALA A 34 56.80 -32.49 8.91
N GLU A 35 55.79 -32.60 9.76
CA GLU A 35 54.43 -32.98 9.33
C GLU A 35 53.76 -31.89 8.48
N GLU A 36 53.95 -30.63 8.85
CA GLU A 36 53.43 -29.51 8.03
C GLU A 36 54.12 -29.48 6.65
N GLY A 37 55.43 -29.67 6.57
CA GLY A 37 56.17 -29.79 5.30
C GLY A 37 55.69 -30.95 4.44
N ARG A 38 55.36 -32.10 5.07
CA ARG A 38 54.77 -33.24 4.37
C ARG A 38 53.37 -32.92 3.85
N LEU A 39 52.55 -32.26 4.62
CA LEU A 39 51.21 -31.80 4.21
C LEU A 39 51.27 -30.78 3.10
N ASP A 40 52.21 -29.86 3.13
CA ASP A 40 52.35 -28.85 2.04
C ASP A 40 52.81 -29.47 0.73
N SER A 41 53.72 -30.45 0.76
CA SER A 41 54.08 -31.23 -0.41
C SER A 41 52.89 -32.01 -1.00
N LEU A 42 52.05 -32.57 -0.11
CA LEU A 42 50.83 -33.24 -0.53
C LEU A 42 49.79 -32.28 -1.15
N ARG A 43 49.63 -31.09 -0.55
CA ARG A 43 48.75 -30.01 -1.07
C ARG A 43 49.17 -29.56 -2.44
N GLN A 44 50.46 -29.34 -2.69
CA GLN A 44 50.97 -28.90 -4.01
C GLN A 44 50.58 -29.85 -5.11
N ILE A 45 50.49 -31.14 -4.87
CA ILE A 45 50.18 -32.17 -5.88
C ILE A 45 48.65 -32.36 -5.99
N ARG A 46 47.94 -32.42 -4.86
CA ARG A 46 46.52 -32.83 -4.81
C ARG A 46 45.56 -31.67 -4.98
N CYS A 47 45.85 -30.49 -4.44
CA CYS A 47 44.90 -29.38 -4.46
C CYS A 47 44.49 -28.94 -5.87
N PRO A 48 45.39 -28.77 -6.87
CA PRO A 48 45.01 -28.39 -8.20
C PRO A 48 44.07 -29.40 -8.87
N ARG A 49 44.31 -30.72 -8.60
CA ARG A 49 43.46 -31.78 -9.14
C ARG A 49 42.09 -31.82 -8.47
N LEU A 50 42.04 -31.66 -7.16
CA LEU A 50 40.78 -31.63 -6.42
C LEU A 50 39.91 -30.43 -6.84
N LEU A 51 40.48 -29.22 -6.93
CA LEU A 51 39.78 -28.04 -7.36
C LEU A 51 39.23 -28.18 -8.80
N SER A 52 40.07 -28.73 -9.74
CA SER A 52 39.62 -29.00 -11.12
C SER A 52 38.47 -30.03 -11.14
N SER A 53 38.60 -31.13 -10.38
CA SER A 53 37.55 -32.15 -10.31
C SER A 53 36.26 -31.62 -9.68
N ALA A 54 36.36 -30.79 -8.63
CA ALA A 54 35.22 -30.15 -8.00
C ALA A 54 34.44 -29.28 -9.01
N ALA A 55 35.15 -28.45 -9.79
CA ALA A 55 34.55 -27.60 -10.82
C ALA A 55 33.88 -28.45 -11.93
N GLU A 56 34.48 -29.58 -12.34
CA GLU A 56 33.89 -30.47 -13.32
C GLU A 56 32.64 -31.19 -12.84
N TYR A 57 32.65 -31.76 -11.63
CA TYR A 57 31.47 -32.37 -11.03
C TYR A 57 30.36 -31.35 -10.80
N TYR A 58 30.68 -30.13 -10.36
CA TYR A 58 29.72 -29.03 -10.21
C TYR A 58 29.06 -28.67 -11.54
N LYS A 59 29.87 -28.49 -12.59
CA LYS A 59 29.40 -28.20 -13.97
C LYS A 59 28.46 -29.28 -14.50
N ASN A 60 28.77 -30.54 -14.23
CA ASN A 60 27.99 -31.70 -14.64
C ASN A 60 26.79 -31.96 -13.71
N ARG A 61 26.60 -31.14 -12.65
CA ARG A 61 25.52 -31.27 -11.64
C ARG A 61 25.57 -32.64 -10.90
N ASP A 62 26.73 -33.25 -10.81
CA ASP A 62 26.94 -34.40 -9.93
C ASP A 62 27.19 -33.93 -8.49
N TRP A 63 26.08 -33.55 -7.84
CA TRP A 63 26.12 -32.92 -6.53
C TRP A 63 26.70 -33.83 -5.44
N ALA A 64 26.50 -35.13 -5.55
CA ALA A 64 27.06 -36.11 -4.60
C ALA A 64 28.58 -36.17 -4.70
N SER A 65 29.15 -36.28 -5.91
CA SER A 65 30.59 -36.21 -6.12
C SER A 65 31.13 -34.82 -5.77
N THR A 66 30.41 -33.75 -6.09
CA THR A 66 30.80 -32.39 -5.76
C THR A 66 30.98 -32.22 -4.26
N THR A 67 30.00 -32.62 -3.44
CA THR A 67 30.10 -32.51 -1.99
C THR A 67 31.23 -33.34 -1.42
N ARG A 68 31.47 -34.54 -1.94
CA ARG A 68 32.56 -35.39 -1.52
C ARG A 68 33.94 -34.76 -1.78
N ILE A 69 34.12 -34.18 -2.98
CA ILE A 69 35.41 -33.55 -3.36
C ILE A 69 35.63 -32.26 -2.57
N TYR A 70 34.59 -31.42 -2.39
CA TYR A 70 34.74 -30.21 -1.56
C TYR A 70 35.05 -30.55 -0.08
N ASN A 71 34.50 -31.65 0.44
CA ASN A 71 34.90 -32.13 1.77
C ASN A 71 36.40 -32.42 1.83
N GLU A 72 36.94 -33.16 0.85
CA GLU A 72 38.37 -33.47 0.76
C GLU A 72 39.24 -32.22 0.60
N ILE A 73 38.78 -31.23 -0.17
CA ILE A 73 39.44 -29.90 -0.33
C ILE A 73 39.57 -29.21 1.02
N VAL A 74 38.50 -29.17 1.81
CA VAL A 74 38.50 -28.50 3.13
C VAL A 74 39.32 -29.29 4.15
N GLU A 75 39.22 -30.61 4.20
CA GLU A 75 39.99 -31.47 5.12
C GLU A 75 41.51 -31.37 4.86
N LEU A 76 41.90 -31.27 3.60
CA LEU A 76 43.32 -31.16 3.23
C LEU A 76 43.85 -29.73 3.35
N GLY A 77 42.96 -28.73 3.52
CA GLY A 77 43.32 -27.32 3.56
C GLY A 77 43.67 -26.74 2.20
N CYS A 78 43.07 -27.26 1.12
CA CYS A 78 43.19 -26.77 -0.26
C CYS A 78 42.31 -25.54 -0.54
N ASP A 79 41.56 -25.08 0.43
CA ASP A 79 40.70 -23.91 0.37
C ASP A 79 41.48 -22.58 0.62
N ARG A 80 42.76 -22.66 0.98
CA ARG A 80 43.58 -21.45 1.27
C ARG A 80 43.68 -20.54 0.08
N GLY A 81 43.22 -19.29 0.24
CA GLY A 81 43.19 -18.25 -0.81
C GLY A 81 41.97 -18.29 -1.73
N GLU A 82 41.17 -19.35 -1.65
CA GLU A 82 39.93 -19.55 -2.44
C GLU A 82 38.72 -19.84 -1.53
N GLU A 83 38.83 -19.48 -0.24
CA GLU A 83 37.81 -19.82 0.76
C GLU A 83 36.42 -19.38 0.36
N GLY A 84 36.29 -18.18 -0.19
CA GLY A 84 35.01 -17.62 -0.61
C GLY A 84 34.28 -18.50 -1.62
N GLU A 85 35.01 -18.98 -2.65
CA GLU A 85 34.44 -19.82 -3.70
C GLU A 85 34.22 -21.25 -3.22
N VAL A 86 35.20 -21.83 -2.53
CA VAL A 86 35.14 -23.22 -2.04
C VAL A 86 33.91 -23.42 -1.13
N TYR A 87 33.72 -22.58 -0.12
CA TYR A 87 32.58 -22.72 0.80
C TYR A 87 31.26 -22.37 0.13
N LEU A 88 31.25 -21.42 -0.84
CA LEU A 88 30.06 -21.07 -1.59
C LEU A 88 29.56 -22.24 -2.44
N TYR A 89 30.41 -22.80 -3.30
CA TYR A 89 30.01 -23.89 -4.19
C TYR A 89 29.74 -25.19 -3.44
N TYR A 90 30.45 -25.43 -2.34
CA TYR A 90 30.20 -26.57 -1.44
C TYR A 90 28.78 -26.48 -0.84
N ALA A 91 28.41 -25.31 -0.33
CA ALA A 91 27.06 -25.06 0.17
C ALA A 91 25.99 -25.25 -0.89
N ILE A 92 26.19 -24.68 -2.10
CA ILE A 92 25.25 -24.82 -3.24
C ILE A 92 25.06 -26.30 -3.59
N ALA A 93 26.11 -27.10 -3.57
CA ALA A 93 25.99 -28.52 -3.84
C ALA A 93 25.12 -29.26 -2.80
N TYR A 94 25.26 -28.93 -1.51
CA TYR A 94 24.39 -29.48 -0.47
C TYR A 94 22.94 -29.02 -0.64
N GLU A 95 22.70 -27.76 -1.00
CA GLU A 95 21.36 -27.23 -1.25
C GLU A 95 20.68 -27.94 -2.42
N ALA A 96 21.43 -28.20 -3.49
CA ALA A 96 20.92 -28.96 -4.63
C ALA A 96 20.52 -30.40 -4.27
N LEU A 97 21.12 -30.96 -3.22
CA LEU A 97 20.73 -32.24 -2.63
C LEU A 97 19.60 -32.11 -1.56
N GLY A 98 19.08 -30.89 -1.33
CA GLY A 98 18.10 -30.63 -0.28
C GLY A 98 18.64 -30.69 1.15
N LYS A 99 19.97 -30.72 1.33
CA LYS A 99 20.65 -30.87 2.63
C LYS A 99 21.02 -29.50 3.19
N TYR A 100 20.02 -28.71 3.58
CA TYR A 100 20.21 -27.33 4.06
C TYR A 100 20.98 -27.24 5.37
N ASP A 101 20.86 -28.23 6.29
CA ASP A 101 21.68 -28.29 7.52
C ASP A 101 23.16 -28.44 7.21
N SER A 102 23.51 -29.24 6.19
CA SER A 102 24.91 -29.39 5.76
C SER A 102 25.42 -28.13 5.08
N SER A 103 24.57 -27.45 4.27
CA SER A 103 24.88 -26.15 3.67
C SER A 103 25.17 -25.11 4.77
N GLU A 104 24.31 -24.98 5.77
CA GLU A 104 24.52 -24.12 6.94
C GLU A 104 25.86 -24.37 7.59
N TYR A 105 26.17 -25.66 7.92
CA TYR A 105 27.40 -26.02 8.57
C TYR A 105 28.65 -25.58 7.80
N VAL A 106 28.68 -25.79 6.48
CA VAL A 106 29.85 -25.40 5.68
C VAL A 106 29.94 -23.89 5.48
N LEU A 107 28.80 -23.18 5.38
CA LEU A 107 28.76 -21.72 5.30
C LEU A 107 29.27 -21.08 6.58
N LEU A 108 28.87 -21.59 7.73
CA LEU A 108 29.40 -21.11 9.01
C LEU A 108 30.92 -21.31 9.13
N LYS A 109 31.46 -22.44 8.65
CA LYS A 109 32.92 -22.64 8.58
C LYS A 109 33.59 -21.62 7.64
N GLY A 110 33.01 -21.34 6.49
CA GLY A 110 33.50 -20.31 5.56
C GLY A 110 33.50 -18.93 6.20
N LEU A 111 32.43 -18.58 6.91
CA LEU A 111 32.29 -17.28 7.59
C LEU A 111 33.20 -17.15 8.85
N GLN A 112 33.65 -18.25 9.43
CA GLN A 112 34.72 -18.18 10.45
C GLN A 112 36.05 -17.67 9.88
N LYS A 113 36.32 -17.98 8.60
CA LYS A 113 37.53 -17.52 7.90
C LYS A 113 37.32 -16.15 7.25
N LEU A 114 36.12 -15.91 6.70
CA LEU A 114 35.75 -14.71 5.95
C LEU A 114 34.45 -14.11 6.52
N PRO A 115 34.49 -13.48 7.72
CA PRO A 115 33.30 -13.03 8.43
C PRO A 115 32.45 -12.03 7.66
N ASP A 116 33.02 -11.23 6.78
CA ASP A 116 32.33 -10.18 6.03
C ASP A 116 32.06 -10.56 4.57
N ASN A 117 32.15 -11.86 4.23
CA ASN A 117 31.87 -12.31 2.87
C ASN A 117 30.36 -12.30 2.58
N LEU A 118 29.95 -11.33 1.79
CA LEU A 118 28.55 -11.08 1.47
C LEU A 118 27.87 -12.27 0.76
N ALA A 119 28.60 -12.96 -0.15
CA ALA A 119 28.05 -14.10 -0.89
C ALA A 119 27.74 -15.28 0.05
N LEU A 120 28.64 -15.57 1.01
CA LEU A 120 28.41 -16.62 2.01
C LEU A 120 27.24 -16.25 2.94
N ARG A 121 27.13 -15.00 3.39
CA ARG A 121 26.00 -14.54 4.22
C ARG A 121 24.66 -14.65 3.50
N LYS A 122 24.57 -14.18 2.25
CA LYS A 122 23.36 -14.31 1.44
C LYS A 122 22.96 -15.78 1.29
N ARG A 123 23.93 -16.66 1.15
CA ARG A 123 23.66 -18.08 1.02
C ARG A 123 23.23 -18.71 2.34
N LEU A 124 23.81 -18.27 3.47
CA LEU A 124 23.42 -18.72 4.80
C LEU A 124 21.98 -18.28 5.13
N ALA A 125 21.62 -17.04 4.83
CA ALA A 125 20.24 -16.56 4.97
C ALA A 125 19.27 -17.42 4.17
N TYR A 126 19.63 -17.77 2.90
CA TYR A 126 18.83 -18.68 2.10
C TYR A 126 18.70 -20.09 2.72
N ALA A 127 19.78 -20.65 3.27
CA ALA A 127 19.73 -21.94 3.96
C ALA A 127 18.81 -21.89 5.19
N TYR A 128 18.85 -20.81 5.98
CA TYR A 128 17.94 -20.58 7.09
C TYR A 128 16.49 -20.45 6.65
N LYS A 129 16.23 -19.67 5.59
CA LYS A 129 14.90 -19.54 4.98
C LYS A 129 14.30 -20.90 4.60
N LYS A 130 15.11 -21.78 4.01
CA LYS A 130 14.68 -23.14 3.60
C LYS A 130 14.42 -24.07 4.78
N GLN A 131 15.06 -23.83 5.90
CA GLN A 131 14.88 -24.59 7.16
C GLN A 131 13.78 -24.00 8.05
N GLY A 132 13.22 -22.83 7.71
CA GLY A 132 12.26 -22.12 8.54
C GLY A 132 12.86 -21.53 9.81
N LYS A 133 14.18 -21.30 9.85
CA LYS A 133 14.91 -20.70 10.97
C LYS A 133 14.85 -19.17 10.88
N VAL A 134 13.66 -18.60 11.09
CA VAL A 134 13.35 -17.20 10.80
C VAL A 134 14.25 -16.22 11.56
N GLU A 135 14.51 -16.44 12.84
CA GLU A 135 15.34 -15.54 13.66
C GLU A 135 16.79 -15.49 13.14
N TYR A 136 17.34 -16.62 12.72
CA TYR A 136 18.68 -16.68 12.13
C TYR A 136 18.73 -16.05 10.74
N GLU A 137 17.68 -16.23 9.94
CA GLU A 137 17.52 -15.56 8.63
C GLU A 137 17.56 -14.05 8.79
N MET A 138 16.81 -13.50 9.76
CA MET A 138 16.77 -12.06 10.06
C MET A 138 18.15 -11.54 10.48
N ILE A 139 18.84 -12.25 11.36
CA ILE A 139 20.19 -11.88 11.81
C ILE A 139 21.16 -11.79 10.62
N GLU A 140 21.10 -12.73 9.68
CA GLU A 140 21.97 -12.65 8.51
C GLU A 140 21.55 -11.51 7.55
N TYR A 141 20.25 -11.23 7.38
CA TYR A 141 19.78 -10.07 6.61
C TYR A 141 20.26 -8.75 7.23
N GLU A 142 20.21 -8.58 8.55
CA GLU A 142 20.75 -7.40 9.23
C GLU A 142 22.24 -7.21 8.92
N LYS A 143 23.04 -8.28 9.04
CA LYS A 143 24.47 -8.23 8.72
C LYS A 143 24.75 -7.93 7.23
N ILE A 144 23.91 -8.45 6.33
CA ILE A 144 24.01 -8.15 4.89
C ILE A 144 23.77 -6.67 4.65
N ILE A 145 22.75 -6.09 5.27
CA ILE A 145 22.42 -4.65 5.16
C ILE A 145 23.53 -3.77 5.76
N ASP A 146 24.16 -4.21 6.85
CA ASP A 146 25.30 -3.50 7.45
C ASP A 146 26.54 -3.53 6.54
N LEU A 147 26.75 -4.61 5.80
CA LEU A 147 27.87 -4.76 4.85
C LEU A 147 27.58 -4.09 3.48
N ASP A 148 26.33 -4.14 3.04
CA ASP A 148 25.85 -3.54 1.80
C ASP A 148 24.57 -2.74 2.09
N SER A 149 24.77 -1.49 2.48
CA SER A 149 23.66 -0.58 2.78
C SER A 149 22.83 -0.17 1.57
N THR A 150 23.12 -0.69 0.38
CA THR A 150 22.37 -0.44 -0.86
C THR A 150 21.52 -1.63 -1.31
N ASP A 151 21.55 -2.75 -0.60
CA ASP A 151 20.78 -3.96 -0.93
C ASP A 151 19.29 -3.81 -0.55
N THR A 152 18.54 -3.13 -1.42
CA THR A 152 17.09 -2.90 -1.23
C THR A 152 16.29 -4.21 -1.25
N VAL A 153 16.77 -5.26 -1.90
CA VAL A 153 16.10 -6.57 -1.93
C VAL A 153 16.13 -7.21 -0.55
N THR A 154 17.31 -7.25 0.08
CA THR A 154 17.44 -7.79 1.44
C THR A 154 16.67 -6.95 2.45
N MET A 155 16.61 -5.61 2.27
CA MET A 155 15.79 -4.75 3.13
C MET A 155 14.30 -5.09 3.03
N SER A 156 13.78 -5.30 1.83
CA SER A 156 12.37 -5.68 1.64
C SER A 156 12.05 -7.05 2.24
N GLU A 157 12.94 -8.03 2.07
CA GLU A 157 12.79 -9.36 2.67
C GLU A 157 12.76 -9.28 4.20
N LEU A 158 13.68 -8.50 4.80
CA LEU A 158 13.74 -8.31 6.26
C LEU A 158 12.49 -7.57 6.78
N ALA A 159 12.03 -6.54 6.09
CA ALA A 159 10.79 -5.84 6.45
C ALA A 159 9.58 -6.78 6.49
N GLY A 160 9.45 -7.66 5.49
CA GLY A 160 8.40 -8.68 5.47
C GLY A 160 8.52 -9.74 6.58
N LEU A 161 9.73 -10.02 7.09
CA LEU A 161 9.90 -10.90 8.26
C LEU A 161 9.50 -10.20 9.56
N TYR A 162 9.86 -8.92 9.73
CA TYR A 162 9.42 -8.11 10.87
C TYR A 162 7.90 -7.98 10.93
N GLU A 163 7.25 -7.76 9.77
CA GLU A 163 5.78 -7.73 9.66
C GLU A 163 5.15 -9.03 10.18
N LYS A 164 5.65 -10.19 9.70
CA LYS A 164 5.16 -11.52 10.13
C LYS A 164 5.33 -11.78 11.62
N GLN A 165 6.35 -11.20 12.23
CA GLN A 165 6.57 -11.30 13.68
C GLN A 165 5.80 -10.25 14.49
N GLY A 166 5.16 -9.27 13.83
CA GLY A 166 4.48 -8.15 14.50
C GLY A 166 5.45 -7.12 15.09
N ASP A 167 6.74 -7.16 14.71
CA ASP A 167 7.70 -6.12 15.06
C ASP A 167 7.62 -4.96 14.06
N PHE A 168 6.55 -4.18 14.17
CA PHE A 168 6.31 -3.04 13.30
C PHE A 168 7.38 -1.95 13.43
N LYS A 169 8.04 -1.83 14.59
CA LYS A 169 9.13 -0.85 14.77
C LYS A 169 10.38 -1.26 13.98
N GLY A 170 10.75 -2.54 14.01
CA GLY A 170 11.79 -3.10 13.18
C GLY A 170 11.47 -2.91 11.70
N GLN A 171 10.24 -3.22 11.28
CA GLN A 171 9.77 -3.01 9.92
C GLN A 171 9.92 -1.55 9.47
N ILE A 172 9.41 -0.58 10.26
CA ILE A 172 9.52 0.85 9.97
C ILE A 172 10.99 1.28 9.83
N SER A 173 11.86 0.80 10.71
CA SER A 173 13.29 1.15 10.68
C SER A 173 13.96 0.72 9.38
N VAL A 174 13.72 -0.51 8.92
CA VAL A 174 14.30 -1.04 7.68
C VAL A 174 13.71 -0.36 6.45
N LEU A 175 12.39 -0.15 6.41
CA LEU A 175 11.73 0.52 5.30
C LEU A 175 12.20 1.98 5.16
N ARG A 176 12.49 2.68 6.26
CA ARG A 176 13.09 4.02 6.21
C ARG A 176 14.48 4.01 5.56
N LYS A 177 15.32 3.01 5.87
CA LYS A 177 16.62 2.83 5.20
C LYS A 177 16.44 2.61 3.69
N LEU A 178 15.48 1.76 3.31
CA LEU A 178 15.14 1.50 1.91
C LEU A 178 14.72 2.79 1.19
N LEU A 179 13.86 3.61 1.79
CA LEU A 179 13.38 4.85 1.20
C LEU A 179 14.46 5.96 1.08
N VAL A 180 15.57 5.85 1.82
CA VAL A 180 16.73 6.72 1.59
C VAL A 180 17.42 6.39 0.27
N ILE A 181 17.43 5.11 -0.13
CA ILE A 181 18.09 4.63 -1.34
C ILE A 181 17.16 4.73 -2.54
N ASP A 182 15.93 4.30 -2.38
CA ASP A 182 14.86 4.34 -3.39
C ASP A 182 13.66 5.14 -2.86
N PRO A 183 13.73 6.48 -2.93
CA PRO A 183 12.67 7.37 -2.46
C PRO A 183 11.33 7.19 -3.18
N GLY A 184 11.37 6.72 -4.43
CA GLY A 184 10.22 6.49 -5.29
C GLY A 184 9.49 5.16 -5.03
N ASN A 185 9.94 4.34 -4.11
CA ASN A 185 9.36 3.03 -3.85
C ASN A 185 7.98 3.12 -3.18
N GLU A 186 6.94 3.09 -4.00
CA GLU A 186 5.54 3.22 -3.54
C GLU A 186 5.13 2.07 -2.61
N ASN A 187 5.65 0.86 -2.82
CA ASN A 187 5.36 -0.28 -1.95
C ASN A 187 5.92 -0.04 -0.55
N ALA A 188 7.20 0.34 -0.45
CA ALA A 188 7.84 0.62 0.83
C ALA A 188 7.15 1.79 1.58
N GLN A 189 6.64 2.79 0.85
CA GLN A 189 5.88 3.89 1.46
C GLN A 189 4.54 3.43 2.01
N SER A 190 3.85 2.57 1.28
CA SER A 190 2.57 2.01 1.72
C SER A 190 2.76 1.10 2.93
N GLU A 191 3.77 0.25 2.89
CA GLU A 191 4.11 -0.66 3.98
C GLU A 191 4.51 0.09 5.26
N ILE A 192 5.31 1.17 5.16
CA ILE A 192 5.70 1.95 6.34
C ILE A 192 4.50 2.66 6.96
N ALA A 193 3.58 3.19 6.15
CA ALA A 193 2.37 3.82 6.67
C ALA A 193 1.49 2.80 7.42
N LEU A 194 1.29 1.61 6.85
CA LEU A 194 0.56 0.53 7.49
C LEU A 194 1.25 0.02 8.76
N ALA A 195 2.58 -0.10 8.74
CA ALA A 195 3.35 -0.50 9.91
C ALA A 195 3.26 0.52 11.04
N MET A 196 3.22 1.84 10.72
CA MET A 196 3.00 2.90 11.71
C MET A 196 1.61 2.79 12.34
N GLU A 197 0.56 2.60 11.52
CA GLU A 197 -0.80 2.37 12.02
C GLU A 197 -0.88 1.14 12.94
N ASN A 198 -0.28 0.02 12.54
CA ASN A 198 -0.22 -1.20 13.33
C ASN A 198 0.60 -1.03 14.63
N ALA A 199 1.60 -0.16 14.62
CA ALA A 199 2.38 0.21 15.82
C ALA A 199 1.63 1.20 16.73
N GLY A 200 0.46 1.71 16.30
CA GLY A 200 -0.28 2.77 16.99
C GLY A 200 0.35 4.16 16.83
N GLU A 201 1.16 4.36 15.80
CA GLU A 201 1.76 5.64 15.42
C GLU A 201 0.93 6.31 14.32
N ASP A 202 0.81 7.64 14.35
CA ASP A 202 0.15 8.39 13.27
C ASP A 202 1.10 8.52 12.06
N PRO A 203 0.73 8.03 10.87
CA PRO A 203 1.56 8.14 9.68
C PRO A 203 1.58 9.56 9.07
N LEU A 204 0.80 10.49 9.62
CA LEU A 204 0.61 11.83 9.05
C LEU A 204 1.91 12.63 9.01
N ASP A 205 2.65 12.67 10.12
CA ASP A 205 3.93 13.40 10.20
C ASP A 205 4.96 12.83 9.20
N PHE A 206 4.97 11.52 9.01
CA PHE A 206 5.81 10.87 8.01
C PHE A 206 5.45 11.34 6.59
N LYS A 207 4.16 11.35 6.24
CA LYS A 207 3.69 11.80 4.92
C LYS A 207 3.93 13.29 4.70
N ILE A 208 3.73 14.13 5.72
CA ILE A 208 4.05 15.56 5.67
C ILE A 208 5.55 15.77 5.40
N GLN A 209 6.40 15.05 6.13
CA GLN A 209 7.86 15.17 5.93
C GLN A 209 8.27 14.73 4.52
N ARG A 210 7.67 13.66 3.99
CA ARG A 210 7.93 13.19 2.61
C ARG A 210 7.59 14.25 1.56
N VAL A 211 6.45 14.95 1.70
CA VAL A 211 6.11 16.05 0.77
C VAL A 211 7.08 17.22 0.90
N LYS A 212 7.59 17.51 2.10
CA LYS A 212 8.63 18.55 2.29
C LYS A 212 9.96 18.18 1.65
N ASP A 213 10.38 16.92 1.80
CA ASP A 213 11.66 16.43 1.25
C ASP A 213 11.61 16.29 -0.27
N TYR A 214 10.43 15.99 -0.83
CA TYR A 214 10.20 15.76 -2.27
C TYR A 214 8.99 16.58 -2.75
N PRO A 215 9.09 17.92 -2.80
CA PRO A 215 7.95 18.81 -3.06
C PRO A 215 7.33 18.65 -4.45
N ASP A 216 8.09 18.14 -5.41
CA ASP A 216 7.63 17.94 -6.79
C ASP A 216 7.03 16.55 -7.03
N ASN A 217 6.99 15.69 -6.02
CA ASN A 217 6.43 14.34 -6.15
C ASN A 217 4.91 14.37 -5.97
N ILE A 218 4.20 14.22 -7.08
CA ILE A 218 2.73 14.26 -7.12
C ILE A 218 2.10 13.10 -6.34
N SER A 219 2.68 11.88 -6.40
CA SER A 219 2.17 10.73 -5.67
C SER A 219 2.19 10.96 -4.15
N TYR A 220 3.24 11.61 -3.63
CA TYR A 220 3.31 11.97 -2.20
C TYR A 220 2.22 12.97 -1.82
N LYS A 221 1.99 13.98 -2.66
CA LYS A 221 0.94 14.98 -2.44
C LYS A 221 -0.45 14.33 -2.45
N ILE A 222 -0.73 13.43 -3.39
CA ILE A 222 -1.99 12.66 -3.46
C ILE A 222 -2.17 11.82 -2.19
N ASN A 223 -1.14 11.09 -1.76
CA ASN A 223 -1.22 10.25 -0.56
C ASN A 223 -1.38 11.06 0.73
N LEU A 224 -0.72 12.22 0.83
CA LEU A 224 -0.91 13.13 1.95
C LEU A 224 -2.33 13.73 1.95
N ALA A 225 -2.82 14.18 0.78
CA ALA A 225 -4.16 14.75 0.66
C ALA A 225 -5.25 13.77 1.13
N ARG A 226 -5.19 12.49 0.73
CA ARG A 226 -6.13 11.47 1.19
C ARG A 226 -6.10 11.33 2.72
N LEU A 227 -4.91 11.20 3.30
CA LEU A 227 -4.78 11.05 4.74
C LEU A 227 -5.28 12.29 5.50
N LEU A 228 -5.05 13.49 4.97
CA LEU A 228 -5.58 14.72 5.54
C LEU A 228 -7.11 14.74 5.52
N LEU A 229 -7.74 14.31 4.41
CA LEU A 229 -9.20 14.20 4.31
C LEU A 229 -9.75 13.13 5.28
N ASP A 230 -9.13 11.95 5.34
CA ASP A 230 -9.53 10.88 6.27
C ASP A 230 -9.47 11.35 7.74
N ASN A 231 -8.57 12.28 8.05
CA ASN A 231 -8.44 12.92 9.37
C ASN A 231 -9.28 14.21 9.54
N GLY A 232 -10.14 14.55 8.59
CA GLY A 232 -11.00 15.75 8.67
C GLY A 232 -10.24 17.08 8.52
N ARG A 233 -9.01 17.08 7.99
CA ARG A 233 -8.15 18.27 7.79
C ARG A 233 -8.29 18.82 6.38
N ALA A 234 -9.52 19.15 5.98
CA ALA A 234 -9.87 19.53 4.62
C ALA A 234 -9.10 20.76 4.11
N ASP A 235 -8.90 21.79 4.93
CA ASP A 235 -8.18 23.01 4.53
C ASP A 235 -6.72 22.71 4.16
N GLU A 236 -6.04 21.89 4.95
CA GLU A 236 -4.65 21.50 4.68
C GLU A 236 -4.55 20.58 3.45
N ALA A 237 -5.55 19.73 3.24
CA ALA A 237 -5.66 18.94 2.03
C ALA A 237 -5.80 19.84 0.79
N ILE A 238 -6.65 20.87 0.85
CA ILE A 238 -6.84 21.85 -0.23
C ILE A 238 -5.53 22.54 -0.61
N ASP A 239 -4.77 23.00 0.39
CA ASP A 239 -3.49 23.65 0.14
C ASP A 239 -2.49 22.71 -0.55
N ASN A 240 -2.33 21.51 -0.01
CA ASN A 240 -1.43 20.49 -0.58
C ASN A 240 -1.86 20.05 -1.99
N ILE A 241 -3.17 19.91 -2.25
CA ILE A 241 -3.71 19.56 -3.57
C ILE A 241 -3.46 20.68 -4.58
N ASN A 242 -3.70 21.95 -4.19
CA ASN A 242 -3.46 23.10 -5.06
C ASN A 242 -1.98 23.22 -5.43
N ASP A 243 -1.05 22.90 -4.49
CA ASP A 243 0.37 22.79 -4.81
C ASP A 243 0.65 21.71 -5.85
N GLY A 244 -0.02 20.57 -5.74
CA GLY A 244 0.07 19.49 -6.73
C GLY A 244 -0.47 19.90 -8.11
N ILE A 245 -1.61 20.59 -8.15
CA ILE A 245 -2.22 21.07 -9.41
C ILE A 245 -1.33 22.13 -10.11
N ARG A 246 -0.55 22.91 -9.35
CA ARG A 246 0.43 23.84 -9.97
C ARG A 246 1.54 23.10 -10.70
N LEU A 247 1.89 21.88 -10.26
CA LEU A 247 2.89 21.03 -10.90
C LEU A 247 2.32 20.23 -12.06
N GLU A 248 1.10 19.69 -11.89
CA GLU A 248 0.40 18.85 -12.87
C GLU A 248 -1.05 19.32 -13.02
N SER A 249 -1.27 20.25 -13.97
CA SER A 249 -2.53 20.98 -14.15
C SER A 249 -3.69 20.14 -14.73
N ASP A 250 -3.41 18.92 -15.19
CA ASP A 250 -4.39 17.98 -15.78
C ASP A 250 -4.49 16.66 -14.97
N SER A 251 -4.04 16.67 -13.73
CA SER A 251 -4.09 15.51 -12.83
C SER A 251 -5.52 15.21 -12.36
N LYS A 252 -6.15 14.20 -12.97
CA LYS A 252 -7.49 13.73 -12.57
C LYS A 252 -7.60 13.37 -11.09
N PRO A 253 -6.62 12.65 -10.47
CA PRO A 253 -6.67 12.33 -9.05
C PRO A 253 -6.71 13.57 -8.16
N LEU A 254 -5.93 14.62 -8.48
CA LEU A 254 -5.91 15.84 -7.69
C LEU A 254 -7.23 16.61 -7.78
N TYR A 255 -7.84 16.73 -8.96
CA TYR A 255 -9.16 17.38 -9.08
C TYR A 255 -10.27 16.59 -8.38
N ARG A 256 -10.20 15.27 -8.35
CA ARG A 256 -11.15 14.46 -7.58
C ARG A 256 -11.03 14.75 -6.09
N LEU A 257 -9.81 14.71 -5.56
CA LEU A 257 -9.53 15.02 -4.16
C LEU A 257 -9.87 16.48 -3.81
N LEU A 258 -9.66 17.42 -4.75
CA LEU A 258 -10.03 18.82 -4.56
C LEU A 258 -11.55 18.99 -4.41
N GLY A 259 -12.32 18.28 -5.24
CA GLY A 259 -13.77 18.26 -5.14
C GLY A 259 -14.26 17.67 -3.80
N GLU A 260 -13.65 16.58 -3.35
CA GLU A 260 -13.90 15.97 -2.05
C GLU A 260 -13.53 16.92 -0.90
N ALA A 261 -12.33 17.52 -0.95
CA ALA A 261 -11.85 18.46 0.07
C ALA A 261 -12.76 19.68 0.24
N TYR A 262 -13.18 20.30 -0.84
CA TYR A 262 -14.11 21.41 -0.77
C TYR A 262 -15.50 20.96 -0.29
N PHE A 263 -15.93 19.75 -0.64
CA PHE A 263 -17.18 19.19 -0.14
C PHE A 263 -17.13 19.03 1.41
N ASP A 264 -16.04 18.46 1.93
CA ASP A 264 -15.84 18.26 3.36
C ASP A 264 -15.67 19.59 4.12
N ALA A 265 -15.08 20.59 3.48
CA ALA A 265 -15.01 21.97 3.97
C ALA A 265 -16.36 22.72 3.87
N ASN A 266 -17.42 22.07 3.34
CA ASN A 266 -18.73 22.66 3.06
C ASN A 266 -18.69 23.87 2.10
N ASP A 267 -17.67 23.96 1.24
CA ASP A 267 -17.58 24.94 0.14
C ASP A 267 -18.13 24.29 -1.14
N LEU A 268 -19.46 24.13 -1.18
CA LEU A 268 -20.16 23.43 -2.26
C LEU A 268 -19.91 24.06 -3.66
N PRO A 269 -19.88 25.39 -3.83
CA PRO A 269 -19.56 26.02 -5.12
C PRO A 269 -18.20 25.58 -5.66
N LYS A 270 -17.15 25.64 -4.83
CA LYS A 270 -15.80 25.23 -5.27
C LYS A 270 -15.67 23.72 -5.45
N SER A 271 -16.42 22.91 -4.67
CA SER A 271 -16.52 21.48 -4.90
C SER A 271 -17.08 21.17 -6.29
N SER A 272 -18.20 21.82 -6.65
CA SER A 272 -18.80 21.71 -7.99
C SER A 272 -17.81 22.12 -9.07
N ASP A 273 -17.13 23.26 -8.94
CA ASP A 273 -16.15 23.76 -9.89
C ASP A 273 -14.96 22.79 -10.08
N ALA A 274 -14.47 22.18 -9.00
CA ALA A 274 -13.38 21.20 -9.05
C ALA A 274 -13.81 19.93 -9.81
N TYR A 275 -15.01 19.41 -9.53
CA TYR A 275 -15.56 18.27 -10.26
C TYR A 275 -15.87 18.59 -11.73
N GLU A 276 -16.30 19.83 -12.05
CA GLU A 276 -16.48 20.27 -13.43
C GLU A 276 -15.15 20.30 -14.20
N LYS A 277 -14.06 20.69 -13.55
CA LYS A 277 -12.72 20.60 -14.16
C LYS A 277 -12.31 19.15 -14.39
N LEU A 278 -12.56 18.26 -13.41
CA LEU A 278 -12.34 16.82 -13.58
C LEU A 278 -13.15 16.27 -14.75
N PHE A 279 -14.43 16.67 -14.89
CA PHE A 279 -15.28 16.24 -16.00
C PHE A 279 -14.76 16.70 -17.38
N LYS A 280 -14.17 17.88 -17.48
CA LYS A 280 -13.53 18.33 -18.72
C LYS A 280 -12.35 17.44 -19.13
N LEU A 281 -11.65 16.81 -18.14
CA LEU A 281 -10.57 15.85 -18.40
C LEU A 281 -11.10 14.44 -18.71
N ASP A 282 -12.37 14.14 -18.33
CA ASP A 282 -13.04 12.86 -18.59
C ASP A 282 -14.54 13.04 -18.83
N PRO A 283 -14.94 13.49 -20.05
CA PRO A 283 -16.33 13.88 -20.32
C PRO A 283 -17.29 12.68 -20.50
N ARG A 284 -16.85 11.45 -20.30
CA ARG A 284 -17.69 10.25 -20.39
C ARG A 284 -18.00 9.62 -19.03
N ASP A 285 -17.66 10.28 -17.94
CA ASP A 285 -17.94 9.80 -16.59
C ASP A 285 -19.36 10.21 -16.17
N ALA A 286 -20.33 9.31 -16.34
CA ALA A 286 -21.70 9.52 -15.91
C ALA A 286 -21.84 9.62 -14.40
N GLN A 287 -21.01 8.88 -13.63
CA GLN A 287 -21.04 8.93 -12.16
C GLN A 287 -20.53 10.28 -11.64
N LEU A 288 -19.51 10.85 -12.27
CA LEU A 288 -19.04 12.19 -11.96
C LEU A 288 -20.11 13.24 -12.24
N SER A 289 -20.86 13.11 -13.36
CA SER A 289 -21.98 13.99 -13.69
C SER A 289 -23.08 13.90 -12.63
N ILE A 290 -23.40 12.71 -12.14
CA ILE A 290 -24.33 12.50 -11.02
C ILE A 290 -23.79 13.20 -9.76
N LYS A 291 -22.51 13.04 -9.43
CA LYS A 291 -21.90 13.68 -8.25
C LYS A 291 -21.96 15.20 -8.33
N ILE A 292 -21.68 15.79 -9.49
CA ILE A 292 -21.80 17.24 -9.70
C ILE A 292 -23.25 17.69 -9.49
N SER A 293 -24.22 16.93 -10.02
CA SER A 293 -25.64 17.21 -9.80
C SER A 293 -26.00 17.14 -8.30
N GLU A 294 -25.50 16.15 -7.57
CA GLU A 294 -25.72 16.02 -6.11
C GLU A 294 -25.22 17.24 -5.34
N VAL A 295 -23.99 17.69 -5.63
CA VAL A 295 -23.40 18.88 -4.99
C VAL A 295 -24.25 20.12 -5.24
N ASN A 296 -24.68 20.33 -6.50
CA ASN A 296 -25.52 21.49 -6.85
C ASN A 296 -26.94 21.41 -6.26
N VAL A 297 -27.47 20.19 -5.99
CA VAL A 297 -28.72 20.03 -5.22
C VAL A 297 -28.54 20.51 -3.78
N LEU A 298 -27.41 20.21 -3.14
CA LEU A 298 -27.12 20.67 -1.78
C LEU A 298 -26.92 22.18 -1.72
N GLU A 299 -26.36 22.78 -2.77
CA GLU A 299 -26.23 24.23 -2.94
C GLU A 299 -27.56 24.91 -3.25
N MET A 300 -28.63 24.13 -3.58
CA MET A 300 -29.93 24.57 -4.07
C MET A 300 -29.88 25.23 -5.46
N ASP A 301 -28.79 25.07 -6.21
CA ASP A 301 -28.72 25.46 -7.65
C ASP A 301 -29.35 24.36 -8.51
N TYR A 302 -30.68 24.33 -8.52
CA TYR A 302 -31.43 23.30 -9.27
C TYR A 302 -31.24 23.42 -10.78
N VAL A 303 -30.90 24.60 -11.30
CA VAL A 303 -30.59 24.83 -12.72
C VAL A 303 -29.32 24.11 -13.15
N LYS A 304 -28.26 24.24 -12.36
CA LYS A 304 -27.04 23.48 -12.61
C LYS A 304 -27.25 21.99 -12.34
N ALA A 305 -27.93 21.64 -11.24
CA ALA A 305 -28.18 20.25 -10.86
C ALA A 305 -28.90 19.47 -11.97
N ILE A 306 -29.98 20.04 -12.57
CA ILE A 306 -30.74 19.37 -13.64
C ILE A 306 -29.92 19.20 -14.92
N ARG A 307 -29.11 20.20 -15.25
CA ARG A 307 -28.21 20.14 -16.40
C ARG A 307 -27.24 18.95 -16.27
N TRP A 308 -26.65 18.77 -15.10
CA TRP A 308 -25.71 17.68 -14.85
C TRP A 308 -26.38 16.30 -14.74
N ALA A 309 -27.59 16.22 -14.18
CA ALA A 309 -28.38 14.99 -14.21
C ALA A 309 -28.73 14.59 -15.67
N ASN A 310 -29.13 15.55 -16.52
CA ASN A 310 -29.37 15.30 -17.93
C ASN A 310 -28.07 14.92 -18.67
N GLN A 311 -26.93 15.50 -18.32
CA GLN A 311 -25.63 15.12 -18.87
C GLN A 311 -25.32 13.64 -18.54
N ALA A 312 -25.54 13.18 -17.29
CA ALA A 312 -25.36 11.79 -16.91
C ALA A 312 -26.24 10.83 -17.73
N ILE A 313 -27.53 11.19 -17.93
CA ILE A 313 -28.46 10.41 -18.77
C ILE A 313 -28.02 10.40 -20.24
N SER A 314 -27.47 11.50 -20.74
CA SER A 314 -26.97 11.58 -22.13
C SER A 314 -25.76 10.69 -22.39
N ILE A 315 -24.93 10.47 -21.36
CA ILE A 315 -23.76 9.55 -21.41
C ILE A 315 -24.23 8.10 -21.36
N ASP A 316 -25.17 7.79 -20.46
CA ASP A 316 -25.72 6.46 -20.30
C ASP A 316 -27.23 6.53 -20.02
N GLN A 317 -28.02 6.29 -21.05
CA GLN A 317 -29.49 6.34 -20.99
C GLN A 317 -30.11 5.22 -20.13
N ASN A 318 -29.36 4.17 -19.87
CA ASN A 318 -29.81 3.05 -19.04
C ASN A 318 -29.28 3.13 -17.60
N ASN A 319 -28.66 4.23 -17.23
CA ASN A 319 -28.17 4.44 -15.87
C ASN A 319 -29.33 4.83 -14.94
N GLY A 320 -29.78 3.88 -14.12
CA GLY A 320 -30.87 4.08 -13.16
C GLY A 320 -30.56 5.18 -12.13
N ASP A 321 -29.28 5.33 -11.70
CA ASP A 321 -28.89 6.37 -10.74
C ASP A 321 -28.99 7.77 -11.37
N ALA A 322 -28.68 7.91 -12.67
CA ALA A 322 -28.82 9.18 -13.37
C ALA A 322 -30.30 9.63 -13.46
N HIS A 323 -31.20 8.70 -13.80
CA HIS A 323 -32.64 8.98 -13.75
C HIS A 323 -33.10 9.29 -12.34
N GLY A 324 -32.67 8.51 -11.35
CA GLY A 324 -32.99 8.76 -9.95
C GLY A 324 -32.49 10.10 -9.45
N GLN A 325 -31.28 10.53 -9.86
CA GLN A 325 -30.77 11.85 -9.52
C GLN A 325 -31.56 12.96 -10.17
N LYS A 326 -32.02 12.79 -11.41
CA LYS A 326 -32.96 13.75 -12.05
C LYS A 326 -34.25 13.88 -11.25
N GLY A 327 -34.83 12.76 -10.82
CA GLY A 327 -35.99 12.73 -9.92
C GLY A 327 -35.69 13.43 -8.57
N ASN A 328 -34.47 13.25 -8.04
CA ASN A 328 -34.05 13.89 -6.80
C ASN A 328 -33.94 15.41 -6.92
N VAL A 329 -33.47 15.93 -8.05
CA VAL A 329 -33.47 17.38 -8.32
C VAL A 329 -34.88 17.94 -8.22
N TYR A 330 -35.85 17.33 -8.89
CA TYR A 330 -37.27 17.77 -8.85
C TYR A 330 -37.85 17.61 -7.43
N TYR A 331 -37.61 16.49 -6.78
CA TYR A 331 -38.08 16.25 -5.42
C TYR A 331 -37.56 17.27 -4.42
N LYS A 332 -36.28 17.61 -4.50
CA LYS A 332 -35.66 18.62 -3.63
C LYS A 332 -36.16 20.03 -3.92
N ALA A 333 -36.34 20.38 -5.19
CA ALA A 333 -36.97 21.62 -5.59
C ALA A 333 -38.41 21.70 -5.04
N PHE A 334 -39.23 20.66 -5.24
CA PHE A 334 -40.58 20.58 -4.68
C PHE A 334 -40.55 20.74 -3.14
N SER A 335 -39.65 20.00 -2.44
CA SER A 335 -39.59 20.07 -0.97
C SER A 335 -39.21 21.45 -0.44
N ASN A 336 -38.39 22.19 -1.21
CA ASN A 336 -37.86 23.49 -0.81
C ASN A 336 -38.80 24.67 -1.20
N CYS A 337 -39.48 24.56 -2.35
CA CYS A 337 -40.33 25.61 -2.87
C CYS A 337 -41.78 25.58 -2.32
N ARG A 338 -42.26 24.38 -1.95
CA ARG A 338 -43.64 24.23 -1.45
C ARG A 338 -43.86 24.97 -0.14
N THR A 339 -45.07 25.53 -0.03
CA THR A 339 -45.58 26.14 1.22
C THR A 339 -46.52 25.16 1.95
N SER A 340 -47.24 25.62 2.99
CA SER A 340 -48.30 24.85 3.64
C SER A 340 -49.49 24.54 2.72
N SER A 341 -49.67 25.29 1.64
CA SER A 341 -50.70 25.05 0.62
C SER A 341 -50.03 24.54 -0.66
N ILE A 342 -50.28 23.30 -1.05
CA ILE A 342 -49.74 22.67 -2.24
C ILE A 342 -50.43 23.24 -3.48
N THR A 343 -49.68 23.85 -4.36
CA THR A 343 -50.13 24.41 -5.63
C THR A 343 -50.17 23.37 -6.76
N ASN A 344 -50.77 23.70 -7.90
CA ASN A 344 -50.70 22.84 -9.08
C ASN A 344 -49.27 22.67 -9.60
N ASP A 345 -48.43 23.70 -9.53
CA ASP A 345 -47.03 23.64 -9.92
C ASP A 345 -46.23 22.67 -9.04
N ASP A 346 -46.45 22.71 -7.69
CA ASP A 346 -45.86 21.75 -6.76
C ASP A 346 -46.24 20.33 -7.14
N ARG A 347 -47.52 20.07 -7.49
CA ARG A 347 -48.02 18.75 -7.87
C ARG A 347 -47.39 18.28 -9.20
N ILE A 348 -47.22 19.18 -10.16
CA ILE A 348 -46.54 18.87 -11.44
C ILE A 348 -45.11 18.44 -11.18
N VAL A 349 -44.35 19.21 -10.37
CA VAL A 349 -42.94 18.92 -10.08
C VAL A 349 -42.77 17.61 -9.27
N ALA A 350 -43.63 17.36 -8.28
CA ALA A 350 -43.67 16.12 -7.55
C ALA A 350 -43.97 14.91 -8.46
N SER A 351 -44.88 15.08 -9.42
CA SER A 351 -45.22 14.03 -10.41
C SER A 351 -44.04 13.74 -11.37
N LEU A 352 -43.33 14.77 -11.84
CA LEU A 352 -42.11 14.59 -12.63
C LEU A 352 -41.02 13.86 -11.83
N ALA A 353 -40.86 14.18 -10.53
CA ALA A 353 -39.94 13.45 -9.64
C ALA A 353 -40.30 11.98 -9.57
N LEU A 354 -41.58 11.64 -9.34
CA LEU A 354 -42.07 10.28 -9.27
C LEU A 354 -41.82 9.48 -10.54
N GLN A 355 -42.04 10.09 -11.71
CA GLN A 355 -41.78 9.46 -13.01
C GLN A 355 -40.32 9.06 -13.16
N HIS A 356 -39.40 9.95 -12.79
CA HIS A 356 -37.96 9.64 -12.83
C HIS A 356 -37.51 8.61 -11.78
N PHE A 357 -38.10 8.60 -10.60
CA PHE A 357 -37.85 7.55 -9.61
C PHE A 357 -38.41 6.20 -10.07
N GLY A 358 -39.58 6.19 -10.75
CA GLY A 358 -40.12 4.99 -11.39
C GLY A 358 -39.17 4.45 -12.46
N LYS A 359 -38.65 5.34 -13.32
CA LYS A 359 -37.65 4.95 -14.32
C LYS A 359 -36.35 4.42 -13.73
N ALA A 360 -35.87 5.02 -12.65
CA ALA A 360 -34.71 4.55 -11.92
C ALA A 360 -34.89 3.12 -11.37
N ASP A 361 -36.06 2.86 -10.78
CA ASP A 361 -36.46 1.55 -10.26
C ASP A 361 -36.54 0.48 -11.37
N GLU A 362 -37.18 0.81 -12.51
CA GLU A 362 -37.19 -0.04 -13.72
C GLU A 362 -35.78 -0.41 -14.21
N LEU A 363 -34.82 0.51 -14.08
CA LEU A 363 -33.41 0.33 -14.45
C LEU A 363 -32.56 -0.28 -13.31
N GLY A 364 -33.21 -0.71 -12.21
CA GLY A 364 -32.56 -1.42 -11.11
C GLY A 364 -31.93 -0.56 -10.01
N SER A 365 -32.04 0.78 -10.09
CA SER A 365 -31.56 1.66 -9.00
C SER A 365 -32.60 1.74 -7.89
N ARG A 366 -32.15 1.44 -6.67
CA ARG A 366 -32.98 1.52 -5.45
C ARG A 366 -32.62 2.66 -4.52
N LYS A 367 -31.65 3.51 -4.92
CA LYS A 367 -31.11 4.60 -4.12
C LYS A 367 -32.21 5.59 -3.65
N PHE A 368 -33.24 5.81 -4.47
CA PHE A 368 -34.27 6.81 -4.24
C PHE A 368 -35.64 6.20 -3.84
N ASN A 369 -35.71 4.93 -3.50
CA ASN A 369 -36.96 4.26 -3.15
C ASN A 369 -37.68 4.87 -1.95
N GLY A 370 -36.96 5.49 -1.02
CA GLY A 370 -37.56 6.21 0.11
C GLY A 370 -38.38 7.41 -0.37
N ASN A 371 -37.81 8.23 -1.26
CA ASN A 371 -38.48 9.42 -1.81
C ASN A 371 -39.65 9.01 -2.72
N LYS A 372 -39.46 7.97 -3.56
CA LYS A 372 -40.52 7.39 -4.39
C LYS A 372 -41.71 6.96 -3.54
N ARG A 373 -41.48 6.14 -2.52
CA ARG A 373 -42.53 5.66 -1.61
C ARG A 373 -43.26 6.80 -0.92
N TRP A 374 -42.55 7.80 -0.45
CA TRP A 374 -43.18 8.95 0.19
C TRP A 374 -44.14 9.68 -0.77
N LEU A 375 -43.76 9.88 -2.03
CA LEU A 375 -44.64 10.48 -3.05
C LEU A 375 -45.87 9.62 -3.33
N GLU A 376 -45.70 8.29 -3.40
CA GLU A 376 -46.79 7.34 -3.64
C GLU A 376 -47.77 7.30 -2.46
N GLU A 377 -47.30 7.29 -1.22
CA GLU A 377 -48.13 7.28 -0.01
C GLU A 377 -48.90 8.60 0.20
N ASN A 378 -48.39 9.73 -0.31
CA ASN A 378 -49.03 11.04 -0.23
C ASN A 378 -49.66 11.50 -1.58
N ASP A 379 -49.92 10.57 -2.48
CA ASP A 379 -50.34 10.85 -3.86
C ASP A 379 -51.52 11.82 -3.95
N LYS A 380 -52.51 11.67 -3.05
CA LYS A 380 -53.72 12.52 -3.04
C LYS A 380 -53.45 13.98 -2.78
N ASP A 381 -52.40 14.25 -2.01
CA ASP A 381 -52.11 15.60 -1.55
C ASP A 381 -51.05 16.30 -2.40
N VAL A 382 -50.11 15.52 -2.96
CA VAL A 382 -48.89 16.08 -3.55
C VAL A 382 -48.71 15.80 -5.06
N LEU A 383 -49.47 14.88 -5.66
CA LEU A 383 -49.36 14.57 -7.09
C LEU A 383 -50.42 15.26 -7.95
N PHE A 384 -50.03 15.55 -9.20
CA PHE A 384 -50.95 16.05 -10.23
C PHE A 384 -51.75 14.88 -10.82
N ARG A 385 -53.06 14.86 -10.62
CA ARG A 385 -53.96 13.76 -10.96
C ARG A 385 -55.08 14.20 -11.89
N ARG A 386 -56.00 13.25 -12.16
CA ARG A 386 -57.17 13.45 -13.00
C ARG A 386 -57.99 14.66 -12.61
N GLN A 387 -58.21 14.87 -11.30
CA GLN A 387 -59.01 16.00 -10.81
C GLN A 387 -58.36 17.34 -11.19
N GLU A 388 -57.07 17.53 -10.96
CA GLU A 388 -56.30 18.72 -11.29
C GLU A 388 -56.32 18.96 -12.82
N TRP A 389 -56.21 17.87 -13.63
CA TRP A 389 -56.29 17.96 -15.09
C TRP A 389 -57.63 18.57 -15.57
N PHE A 390 -58.76 18.10 -15.03
CA PHE A 390 -60.08 18.57 -15.44
C PHE A 390 -60.45 19.96 -14.89
N MET A 391 -59.68 20.49 -13.95
CA MET A 391 -59.78 21.88 -13.48
C MET A 391 -59.00 22.86 -14.35
N LEU A 392 -58.18 22.40 -15.28
CA LEU A 392 -57.47 23.27 -16.24
C LEU A 392 -58.43 23.90 -17.24
N THR A 393 -58.00 25.02 -17.84
CA THR A 393 -58.75 25.63 -18.92
C THR A 393 -58.78 24.72 -20.17
N PRO A 394 -59.81 24.80 -21.03
CA PRO A 394 -59.85 24.03 -22.25
C PRO A 394 -58.62 24.20 -23.14
N GLU A 395 -58.03 25.39 -23.15
CA GLU A 395 -56.81 25.68 -23.88
C GLU A 395 -55.61 24.90 -23.32
N GLN A 396 -55.48 24.82 -22.01
CA GLN A 396 -54.42 24.03 -21.34
C GLN A 396 -54.62 22.54 -21.59
N GLN A 397 -55.87 22.04 -21.47
CA GLN A 397 -56.18 20.62 -21.72
C GLN A 397 -55.88 20.21 -23.16
N ASN A 398 -56.12 21.08 -24.13
CA ASN A 398 -55.85 20.82 -25.55
C ASN A 398 -54.37 20.67 -25.88
N LYS A 399 -53.44 21.19 -25.04
CA LYS A 399 -52.01 20.98 -25.20
C LYS A 399 -51.59 19.54 -24.94
N GLY A 400 -52.36 18.79 -24.17
CA GLY A 400 -52.03 17.39 -23.81
C GLY A 400 -50.91 17.22 -22.79
N PHE A 401 -50.38 18.30 -22.25
CA PHE A 401 -49.35 18.33 -21.23
C PHE A 401 -49.47 19.59 -20.35
N VAL A 402 -48.81 19.56 -19.21
CA VAL A 402 -48.58 20.72 -18.33
C VAL A 402 -47.12 20.91 -18.00
N THR A 403 -46.76 22.16 -17.71
CA THR A 403 -45.44 22.55 -17.19
C THR A 403 -45.66 23.50 -16.00
N PRO A 404 -44.80 23.47 -14.97
CA PRO A 404 -44.90 24.42 -13.89
C PRO A 404 -44.51 25.81 -14.40
N GLY A 405 -45.12 26.86 -13.86
CA GLY A 405 -44.91 28.23 -14.34
C GLY A 405 -44.56 29.23 -13.25
N SER A 406 -44.58 28.83 -11.99
CA SER A 406 -44.21 29.71 -10.88
C SER A 406 -42.70 30.00 -10.86
N GLU A 407 -42.31 31.11 -10.27
CA GLU A 407 -40.93 31.61 -10.26
C GLU A 407 -39.93 30.57 -9.75
N CYS A 408 -40.28 29.79 -8.74
CA CYS A 408 -39.42 28.76 -8.16
C CYS A 408 -39.16 27.59 -9.12
N TYR A 409 -40.03 27.37 -10.10
CA TYR A 409 -39.97 26.23 -11.03
C TYR A 409 -39.83 26.63 -12.50
N ASN A 410 -39.68 27.89 -12.81
CA ASN A 410 -39.66 28.41 -14.19
C ASN A 410 -38.49 27.88 -15.05
N TRP A 411 -37.50 27.26 -14.41
CA TRP A 411 -36.36 26.57 -15.03
C TRP A 411 -36.70 25.16 -15.54
N ILE A 412 -37.89 24.61 -15.17
CA ILE A 412 -38.31 23.26 -15.55
C ILE A 412 -39.02 23.30 -16.90
N GLU A 413 -38.34 22.82 -17.93
CA GLU A 413 -38.88 22.74 -19.28
C GLU A 413 -39.57 21.40 -19.56
N GLU A 414 -39.40 20.41 -18.69
CA GLU A 414 -39.94 19.06 -18.84
C GLU A 414 -41.48 19.09 -18.71
N LYS A 415 -42.11 18.34 -19.61
CA LYS A 415 -43.57 18.29 -19.74
C LYS A 415 -44.12 17.09 -18.99
N LEU A 416 -45.04 17.34 -18.07
CA LEU A 416 -45.86 16.28 -17.52
C LEU A 416 -47.00 15.98 -18.49
N MET A 417 -46.94 14.83 -19.16
CA MET A 417 -47.94 14.40 -20.13
C MET A 417 -49.25 14.01 -19.45
N LYS A 418 -50.40 14.26 -20.12
CA LYS A 418 -51.69 13.72 -19.69
C LYS A 418 -51.62 12.21 -19.60
N ASP A 419 -52.03 11.65 -18.48
CA ASP A 419 -52.16 10.19 -18.35
C ASP A 419 -53.26 9.66 -19.31
N ARG A 420 -52.96 8.56 -19.99
CA ARG A 420 -53.90 7.97 -21.00
C ARG A 420 -55.16 7.47 -20.38
N SER A 421 -55.19 7.21 -19.07
CA SER A 421 -56.36 6.77 -18.33
C SER A 421 -57.33 7.88 -17.94
N TRP A 422 -57.00 9.14 -18.16
CA TRP A 422 -57.79 10.33 -17.80
C TRP A 422 -58.76 10.76 -18.86
#